data_79e4773bcdd787da8e141b6a670c82c9
#
_entry.id   79e4773bcdd787da8e141b6a670c82c9
#
_cell.length_a   1.000
_cell.length_b   1.000
_cell.length_c   1.000
_cell.angle_alpha   90.00
_cell.angle_beta   90.00
_cell.angle_gamma   90.00
#
_symmetry.space_group_name_H-M   'P 1'
#
loop_
_entity.id
_entity.type
_entity.pdbx_description
1 polymer ?
#
loop_
_entity_poly.entity_id
_entity_poly.type
_entity_poly.pdbx_seq_one_letter_code
_entity_poly.pdbx_strand_id
1 'polypeptide(L)'
;MKLTYTEKDGLLFPNLMLDDQPPGALGKFGRMRKRYLDQKHDGTFSALVLSGTLIRHLLDIDQAAREQMTALTRQLAAAEGVTEELKSRDQLEWVRRMNSIRNRAEEVVVREVVYGE
;
A
#
# COMPACT_ATOMS: atom_id res chain seq x y z
N MET A 1 -12.02 27.28 -12.24
CA MET A 1 -11.49 26.35 -11.27
C MET A 1 -9.98 26.40 -11.26
N LYS A 2 -9.45 26.40 -10.08
CA LYS A 2 -8.00 26.42 -9.93
C LYS A 2 -7.47 25.01 -10.12
N LEU A 3 -6.51 24.88 -11.03
CA LEU A 3 -5.86 23.58 -11.22
C LEU A 3 -4.90 23.34 -10.07
N THR A 4 -5.08 22.25 -9.38
CA THR A 4 -4.21 21.91 -8.27
C THR A 4 -3.39 20.66 -8.62
N TYR A 5 -2.27 20.54 -7.95
CA TYR A 5 -1.35 19.43 -8.15
C TYR A 5 -1.01 18.78 -6.82
N THR A 6 -0.85 17.49 -6.86
CA THR A 6 -0.33 16.75 -5.72
C THR A 6 1.11 16.39 -6.01
N GLU A 7 2.00 16.83 -5.13
CA GLU A 7 3.41 16.51 -5.29
C GLU A 7 3.72 15.22 -4.52
N LYS A 8 4.27 14.25 -5.23
CA LYS A 8 4.69 13.00 -4.63
C LYS A 8 5.99 12.57 -5.27
N ASP A 9 6.97 12.29 -4.44
CA ASP A 9 8.28 11.84 -4.92
C ASP A 9 8.87 12.79 -5.96
N GLY A 10 8.61 14.08 -5.79
CA GLY A 10 9.09 15.09 -6.71
C GLY A 10 8.30 15.23 -7.99
N LEU A 11 7.22 14.49 -8.13
CA LEU A 11 6.37 14.56 -9.31
C LEU A 11 5.09 15.30 -9.01
N LEU A 12 4.62 16.08 -9.97
CA LEU A 12 3.35 16.78 -9.86
C LEU A 12 2.31 16.05 -10.70
N PHE A 13 1.21 15.70 -10.07
CA PHE A 13 0.09 15.05 -10.75
C PHE A 13 -1.06 16.04 -10.84
N PRO A 14 -1.53 16.35 -12.06
CA PRO A 14 -2.71 17.20 -12.18
C PRO A 14 -3.91 16.53 -11.53
N ASN A 15 -4.51 17.22 -10.58
CA ASN A 15 -5.62 16.62 -9.85
C ASN A 15 -6.83 16.34 -10.73
N LEU A 16 -6.96 17.08 -11.82
CA LEU A 16 -8.09 16.82 -12.72
C LEU A 16 -8.05 15.45 -13.35
N MET A 17 -6.87 14.84 -13.43
CA MET A 17 -6.74 13.47 -13.95
C MET A 17 -7.21 12.45 -12.92
N LEU A 18 -7.47 12.90 -11.71
CA LEU A 18 -7.87 12.06 -10.60
C LEU A 18 -9.24 12.48 -10.07
N ASP A 19 -10.07 13.06 -10.91
CA ASP A 19 -11.35 13.60 -10.48
C ASP A 19 -12.20 12.59 -9.71
N ASP A 20 -12.17 11.33 -10.15
CA ASP A 20 -12.94 10.29 -9.52
C ASP A 20 -12.14 9.52 -8.47
N GLN A 21 -11.00 10.04 -8.09
CA GLN A 21 -10.06 9.34 -7.22
C GLN A 21 -9.83 10.12 -5.94
N PRO A 22 -9.59 9.42 -4.83
CA PRO A 22 -9.21 10.10 -3.59
C PRO A 22 -7.93 10.91 -3.79
N PRO A 23 -7.84 12.09 -3.21
CA PRO A 23 -6.64 12.91 -3.32
C PRO A 23 -5.42 12.20 -2.76
N GLY A 24 -4.28 12.36 -3.41
CA GLY A 24 -3.02 11.81 -2.97
C GLY A 24 -3.01 10.30 -2.89
N ALA A 25 -3.78 9.69 -3.74
CA ALA A 25 -4.30 8.38 -3.49
C ALA A 25 -3.31 7.22 -3.59
N LEU A 26 -2.32 7.30 -4.47
CA LEU A 26 -1.51 6.12 -4.72
C LEU A 26 -0.40 5.99 -3.68
N GLY A 27 -0.56 5.03 -2.77
CA GLY A 27 0.42 4.78 -1.73
C GLY A 27 1.52 3.82 -2.15
N LYS A 28 2.26 3.36 -1.16
CA LYS A 28 3.42 2.50 -1.35
C LYS A 28 3.09 1.25 -2.15
N PHE A 29 2.03 0.54 -1.73
CA PHE A 29 1.69 -0.75 -2.35
C PHE A 29 1.16 -0.59 -3.76
N GLY A 30 0.40 0.47 -4.00
CA GLY A 30 -0.07 0.76 -5.35
C GLY A 30 1.07 1.06 -6.30
N ARG A 31 2.07 1.82 -5.82
CA ARG A 31 3.25 2.12 -6.63
C ARG A 31 4.08 0.87 -6.91
N MET A 32 4.18 -0.04 -5.92
CA MET A 32 4.86 -1.31 -6.12
C MET A 32 4.15 -2.16 -7.16
N ARG A 33 2.82 -2.21 -7.12
CA ARG A 33 2.03 -2.95 -8.10
C ARG A 33 2.23 -2.38 -9.50
N LYS A 34 2.23 -1.06 -9.62
CA LYS A 34 2.46 -0.42 -10.91
C LYS A 34 3.80 -0.84 -11.51
N ARG A 35 4.85 -0.80 -10.70
CA ARG A 35 6.17 -1.20 -11.16
C ARG A 35 6.21 -2.67 -11.53
N TYR A 36 5.57 -3.51 -10.74
CA TYR A 36 5.50 -4.93 -11.00
C TYR A 36 4.81 -5.22 -12.34
N LEU A 37 3.67 -4.58 -12.59
CA LEU A 37 2.96 -4.79 -13.84
C LEU A 37 3.76 -4.29 -15.04
N ASP A 38 4.38 -3.14 -14.90
CA ASP A 38 5.19 -2.56 -15.96
C ASP A 38 6.38 -3.46 -16.31
N GLN A 39 7.03 -4.03 -15.32
CA GLN A 39 8.25 -4.80 -15.53
C GLN A 39 8.00 -6.27 -15.84
N LYS A 40 6.94 -6.86 -15.29
CA LYS A 40 6.73 -8.31 -15.37
C LYS A 40 5.48 -8.70 -16.14
N HIS A 41 4.53 -7.79 -16.31
CA HIS A 41 3.25 -8.08 -16.95
C HIS A 41 2.88 -6.96 -17.91
N ASP A 42 3.74 -6.72 -18.86
CA ASP A 42 3.62 -5.59 -19.78
C ASP A 42 2.30 -5.59 -20.53
N GLY A 43 1.83 -6.77 -20.94
CA GLY A 43 0.54 -6.86 -21.63
C GLY A 43 -0.61 -6.40 -20.77
N THR A 44 -0.64 -6.83 -19.50
CA THR A 44 -1.68 -6.40 -18.57
C THR A 44 -1.57 -4.90 -18.30
N PHE A 45 -0.37 -4.40 -18.14
CA PHE A 45 -0.15 -2.98 -17.90
C PHE A 45 -0.71 -2.17 -19.06
N SER A 46 -0.35 -2.55 -20.29
CA SER A 46 -0.83 -1.86 -21.48
C SER A 46 -2.34 -1.91 -21.61
N ALA A 47 -2.94 -3.05 -21.33
CA ALA A 47 -4.39 -3.19 -21.38
C ALA A 47 -5.08 -2.26 -20.41
N LEU A 48 -4.55 -2.15 -19.18
CA LEU A 48 -5.12 -1.27 -18.17
C LEU A 48 -4.98 0.20 -18.56
N VAL A 49 -3.84 0.56 -19.15
CA VAL A 49 -3.64 1.92 -19.64
C VAL A 49 -4.63 2.25 -20.76
N LEU A 50 -4.76 1.35 -21.73
CA LEU A 50 -5.64 1.58 -22.86
C LEU A 50 -7.10 1.65 -22.47
N SER A 51 -7.50 0.87 -21.48
CA SER A 51 -8.89 0.89 -21.01
C SER A 51 -9.19 2.06 -20.09
N GLY A 52 -8.16 2.77 -19.65
CA GLY A 52 -8.34 3.89 -18.71
C GLY A 52 -8.59 3.47 -17.29
N THR A 53 -8.30 2.22 -16.93
CA THR A 53 -8.61 1.69 -15.61
C THR A 53 -7.37 1.44 -14.75
N LEU A 54 -6.19 1.84 -15.22
CA LEU A 54 -4.96 1.55 -14.46
C LEU A 54 -4.99 2.17 -13.07
N ILE A 55 -5.35 3.44 -12.96
CA ILE A 55 -5.34 4.13 -11.67
C ILE A 55 -6.31 3.46 -10.71
N ARG A 56 -7.51 3.13 -11.19
CA ARG A 56 -8.49 2.45 -10.33
C ARG A 56 -7.95 1.11 -9.83
N HIS A 57 -7.33 0.36 -10.73
CA HIS A 57 -6.73 -0.93 -10.35
C HIS A 57 -5.68 -0.76 -9.26
N LEU A 58 -4.80 0.23 -9.44
CA LEU A 58 -3.72 0.46 -8.48
C LEU A 58 -4.25 0.95 -7.13
N LEU A 59 -5.29 1.76 -7.14
CA LEU A 59 -5.91 2.22 -5.91
C LEU A 59 -6.58 1.08 -5.17
N ASP A 60 -7.24 0.18 -5.89
CA ASP A 60 -7.88 -0.98 -5.29
C ASP A 60 -6.85 -1.90 -4.63
N ILE A 61 -5.73 -2.13 -5.33
CA ILE A 61 -4.64 -2.94 -4.79
C ILE A 61 -4.04 -2.27 -3.56
N ASP A 62 -3.82 -0.96 -3.63
CA ASP A 62 -3.24 -0.23 -2.51
C ASP A 62 -4.13 -0.31 -1.27
N GLN A 63 -5.44 -0.14 -1.47
CA GLN A 63 -6.39 -0.23 -0.36
C GLN A 63 -6.44 -1.63 0.22
N ALA A 64 -6.52 -2.65 -0.63
CA ALA A 64 -6.55 -4.03 -0.17
C ALA A 64 -5.27 -4.37 0.62
N ALA A 65 -4.12 -3.91 0.14
CA ALA A 65 -2.85 -4.16 0.82
C ALA A 65 -2.82 -3.49 2.18
N ARG A 66 -3.30 -2.26 2.28
CA ARG A 66 -3.31 -1.54 3.56
C ARG A 66 -4.25 -2.20 4.55
N GLU A 67 -5.41 -2.66 4.08
CA GLU A 67 -6.35 -3.36 4.94
C GLU A 67 -5.76 -4.65 5.47
N GLN A 68 -5.09 -5.39 4.60
CA GLN A 68 -4.46 -6.63 5.00
C GLN A 68 -3.28 -6.39 5.94
N MET A 69 -2.51 -5.33 5.73
CA MET A 69 -1.45 -4.95 6.65
C MET A 69 -1.99 -4.71 8.05
N THR A 70 -3.09 -3.97 8.15
CA THR A 70 -3.70 -3.69 9.44
C THR A 70 -4.16 -4.97 10.11
N ALA A 71 -4.84 -5.84 9.35
CA ALA A 71 -5.36 -7.09 9.91
C ALA A 71 -4.24 -8.02 10.35
N LEU A 72 -3.23 -8.22 9.52
CA LEU A 72 -2.13 -9.12 9.84
C LEU A 72 -1.30 -8.60 11.01
N THR A 73 -1.05 -7.30 11.04
CA THR A 73 -0.29 -6.70 12.13
C THR A 73 -1.02 -6.94 13.45
N ARG A 74 -2.34 -6.74 13.45
CA ARG A 74 -3.15 -6.97 14.65
C ARG A 74 -3.13 -8.44 15.06
N GLN A 75 -3.29 -9.34 14.10
CA GLN A 75 -3.30 -10.78 14.38
C GLN A 75 -1.97 -11.25 14.94
N LEU A 76 -0.87 -10.83 14.35
CA LEU A 76 0.45 -11.23 14.80
C LEU A 76 0.76 -10.65 16.17
N ALA A 77 0.38 -9.40 16.41
CA ALA A 77 0.59 -8.78 17.71
C ALA A 77 -0.18 -9.53 18.79
N ALA A 78 -1.42 -9.89 18.52
CA ALA A 78 -2.22 -10.65 19.47
C ALA A 78 -1.61 -12.02 19.73
N ALA A 79 -1.19 -12.70 18.67
CA ALA A 79 -0.63 -14.06 18.79
C ALA A 79 0.68 -14.06 19.58
N GLU A 80 1.47 -12.99 19.48
CA GLU A 80 2.78 -12.93 20.11
C GLU A 80 2.78 -12.14 21.42
N GLY A 81 1.61 -11.73 21.88
CA GLY A 81 1.50 -11.03 23.15
C GLY A 81 2.07 -9.62 23.16
N VAL A 82 2.12 -8.98 21.98
CA VAL A 82 2.61 -7.61 21.89
C VAL A 82 1.43 -6.67 22.08
N THR A 83 1.30 -6.15 23.30
CA THR A 83 0.11 -5.45 23.76
C THR A 83 0.43 -4.06 24.23
N GLU A 84 -0.62 -3.29 24.51
CA GLU A 84 -0.46 -1.97 25.12
C GLU A 84 0.18 -2.07 26.51
N GLU A 85 -0.06 -3.16 27.22
CA GLU A 85 0.60 -3.39 28.49
C GLU A 85 2.11 -3.50 28.31
N LEU A 86 2.55 -4.24 27.31
CA LEU A 86 3.98 -4.35 27.00
C LEU A 86 4.54 -2.99 26.64
N LYS A 87 3.79 -2.21 25.85
CA LYS A 87 4.23 -0.88 25.45
C LYS A 87 4.47 0.03 26.66
N SER A 88 3.58 -0.03 27.65
CA SER A 88 3.72 0.81 28.82
C SER A 88 4.81 0.30 29.77
N ARG A 89 5.05 -1.01 29.81
CA ARG A 89 6.04 -1.59 30.68
C ARG A 89 7.45 -1.53 30.10
N ASP A 90 7.59 -1.78 28.80
CA ASP A 90 8.88 -1.82 28.12
C ASP A 90 8.72 -1.35 26.70
N GLN A 91 8.81 -0.02 26.52
CA GLN A 91 8.53 0.58 25.23
C GLN A 91 9.53 0.15 24.15
N LEU A 92 10.80 0.00 24.51
CA LEU A 92 11.80 -0.41 23.53
C LEU A 92 11.53 -1.82 23.01
N GLU A 93 11.16 -2.71 23.89
CA GLU A 93 10.83 -4.07 23.48
C GLU A 93 9.59 -4.08 22.62
N TRP A 94 8.59 -3.27 22.97
CA TRP A 94 7.38 -3.14 22.18
C TRP A 94 7.70 -2.66 20.76
N VAL A 95 8.53 -1.62 20.63
CA VAL A 95 8.92 -1.10 19.32
C VAL A 95 9.65 -2.17 18.50
N ARG A 96 10.57 -2.87 19.13
CA ARG A 96 11.35 -3.91 18.44
C ARG A 96 10.45 -5.02 17.92
N ARG A 97 9.53 -5.47 18.73
CA ARG A 97 8.61 -6.54 18.35
C ARG A 97 7.63 -6.08 17.28
N MET A 98 7.11 -4.86 17.40
CA MET A 98 6.20 -4.33 16.40
C MET A 98 6.87 -4.15 15.05
N ASN A 99 8.14 -3.72 15.04
CA ASN A 99 8.87 -3.61 13.78
C ASN A 99 9.03 -4.97 13.11
N SER A 100 9.33 -6.00 13.89
CA SER A 100 9.43 -7.36 13.37
C SER A 100 8.09 -7.83 12.80
N ILE A 101 7.01 -7.57 13.53
CA ILE A 101 5.67 -7.95 13.09
C ILE A 101 5.30 -7.24 11.78
N ARG A 102 5.56 -5.94 11.70
CA ARG A 102 5.25 -5.19 10.49
C ARG A 102 6.04 -5.69 9.30
N ASN A 103 7.31 -6.02 9.49
CA ASN A 103 8.12 -6.53 8.40
C ASN A 103 7.58 -7.86 7.89
N ARG A 104 7.19 -8.76 8.79
CA ARG A 104 6.65 -10.05 8.38
C ARG A 104 5.29 -9.90 7.71
N ALA A 105 4.45 -9.01 8.23
CA ALA A 105 3.16 -8.74 7.63
C ALA A 105 3.34 -8.16 6.23
N GLU A 106 4.28 -7.24 6.06
CA GLU A 106 4.53 -6.64 4.76
C GLU A 106 5.00 -7.67 3.75
N GLU A 107 5.85 -8.60 4.14
CA GLU A 107 6.28 -9.65 3.23
C GLU A 107 5.10 -10.46 2.71
N VAL A 108 4.15 -10.78 3.59
CA VAL A 108 2.96 -11.52 3.19
C VAL A 108 2.10 -10.69 2.25
N VAL A 109 1.86 -9.43 2.60
CA VAL A 109 1.01 -8.55 1.79
C VAL A 109 1.63 -8.33 0.41
N VAL A 110 2.92 -8.09 0.35
CA VAL A 110 3.59 -7.88 -0.93
C VAL A 110 3.45 -9.13 -1.80
N ARG A 111 3.68 -10.30 -1.24
CA ARG A 111 3.60 -11.53 -2.00
C ARG A 111 2.17 -11.84 -2.45
N GLU A 112 1.19 -11.64 -1.59
CA GLU A 112 -0.18 -12.09 -1.86
C GLU A 112 -1.04 -11.05 -2.56
N VAL A 113 -0.81 -9.77 -2.29
CA VAL A 113 -1.64 -8.71 -2.85
C VAL A 113 -0.93 -7.97 -3.96
N VAL A 114 0.27 -7.50 -3.69
CA VAL A 114 0.99 -6.66 -4.66
C VAL A 114 1.42 -7.49 -5.88
N TYR A 115 1.95 -8.68 -5.65
CA TYR A 115 2.43 -9.55 -6.72
C TYR A 115 1.47 -10.70 -7.02
N GLY A 116 0.29 -10.66 -6.45
CA GLY A 116 -0.72 -11.66 -6.72
C GLY A 116 -1.33 -11.50 -8.10
N GLU A 117 -1.86 -12.59 -8.61
CA GLU A 117 -2.56 -12.61 -9.90
C GLU A 117 -3.93 -11.99 -9.84
#